data_cc4a9bb93da1d5a341ea10df0160ffb7
#
_entry.id   cc4a9bb93da1d5a341ea10df0160ffb7
#
_cell.length_a   1.000
_cell.length_b   1.000
_cell.length_c   1.000
_cell.angle_alpha   90.00
_cell.angle_beta   90.00
_cell.angle_gamma   90.00
#
_symmetry.space_group_name_H-M   'P 1'
#
loop_
_entity.id
_entity.type
_entity.pdbx_description
1 polymer ?
#
loop_
_entity_poly.entity_id
_entity_poly.type
_entity_poly.pdbx_seq_one_letter_code
_entity_poly.pdbx_strand_id
1 'polypeptide(L)'
;MNYSFLFHKIAVMKSAFYILSALFFLSTCNTKDDYIQEIYVNINIDLNLPEFSDLQVSGNSIFIEGGVEGIIIYHGVGNDYKVYDRNCSYEPSLSCSQIDSIDAGIAYCGCCTSAFLLSNDASVLNSPALLPLKKYYWTLNGSLMHISN
;
A
#
# COMPACT_ATOMS: atom_id res chain seq x y z
N MET A 1 47.61 9.73 -51.04
CA MET A 1 46.90 8.84 -50.09
C MET A 1 45.98 9.74 -49.25
N ASN A 2 44.60 9.64 -49.42
CA ASN A 2 43.65 10.64 -48.95
C ASN A 2 43.39 10.53 -47.44
N TYR A 3 44.11 11.28 -46.64
CA TYR A 3 43.90 11.39 -45.20
C TYR A 3 42.52 12.01 -44.85
N SER A 4 41.94 12.82 -45.73
CA SER A 4 40.63 13.44 -45.54
C SER A 4 39.49 12.42 -45.40
N PHE A 5 39.53 11.31 -46.12
CA PHE A 5 38.50 10.27 -46.10
C PHE A 5 38.52 9.46 -44.78
N LEU A 6 39.71 9.30 -44.19
CA LEU A 6 39.86 8.59 -42.93
C LEU A 6 39.33 9.37 -41.73
N PHE A 7 39.58 10.69 -41.71
CA PHE A 7 39.07 11.57 -40.66
C PHE A 7 37.52 11.68 -40.64
N HIS A 8 36.92 11.66 -41.84
CA HIS A 8 35.46 11.71 -41.95
C HIS A 8 34.79 10.45 -41.39
N LYS A 9 35.33 9.27 -41.66
CA LYS A 9 34.86 7.98 -41.15
C LYS A 9 35.00 7.88 -39.62
N ILE A 10 36.08 8.41 -39.04
CA ILE A 10 36.31 8.40 -37.60
C ILE A 10 35.33 9.36 -36.88
N ALA A 11 35.03 10.52 -37.48
CA ALA A 11 34.09 11.47 -36.92
C ALA A 11 32.64 10.91 -36.88
N VAL A 12 32.20 10.25 -37.96
CA VAL A 12 30.90 9.60 -38.07
C VAL A 12 30.76 8.45 -37.09
N MET A 13 31.81 7.63 -36.91
CA MET A 13 31.81 6.54 -35.93
C MET A 13 31.72 7.04 -34.48
N LYS A 14 32.42 8.12 -34.13
CA LYS A 14 32.31 8.73 -32.80
C LYS A 14 30.92 9.29 -32.56
N SER A 15 30.32 9.98 -33.54
CA SER A 15 28.96 10.50 -33.44
C SER A 15 27.93 9.37 -33.26
N ALA A 16 28.03 8.28 -33.99
CA ALA A 16 27.15 7.12 -33.86
C ALA A 16 27.26 6.46 -32.47
N PHE A 17 28.45 6.44 -31.90
CA PHE A 17 28.71 5.88 -30.57
C PHE A 17 28.04 6.73 -29.46
N TYR A 18 28.10 8.08 -29.56
CA TYR A 18 27.45 8.98 -28.62
C TYR A 18 25.90 8.90 -28.71
N ILE A 19 25.36 8.74 -29.93
CA ILE A 19 23.91 8.59 -30.14
C ILE A 19 23.43 7.26 -29.55
N LEU A 20 24.19 6.17 -29.76
CA LEU A 20 23.85 4.85 -29.20
C LEU A 20 23.94 4.84 -27.66
N SER A 21 24.93 5.55 -27.08
CA SER A 21 25.07 5.72 -25.64
C SER A 21 23.90 6.56 -25.04
N ALA A 22 23.48 7.61 -25.74
CA ALA A 22 22.37 8.45 -25.30
C ALA A 22 21.02 7.70 -25.29
N LEU A 23 20.82 6.78 -26.25
CA LEU A 23 19.62 5.94 -26.29
C LEU A 23 19.53 4.95 -25.10
N PHE A 24 20.65 4.54 -24.53
CA PHE A 24 20.70 3.61 -23.40
C PHE A 24 20.22 4.25 -22.09
N PHE A 25 20.29 5.60 -21.97
CA PHE A 25 19.84 6.31 -20.77
C PHE A 25 18.33 6.61 -20.75
N LEU A 26 17.60 6.29 -21.82
CA LEU A 26 16.15 6.49 -21.89
C LEU A 26 15.32 5.29 -21.42
N SER A 27 15.97 4.25 -20.86
CA SER A 27 15.26 3.18 -20.17
C SER A 27 14.74 3.72 -18.84
N THR A 28 13.72 4.57 -18.88
CA THR A 28 12.95 4.91 -17.69
C THR A 28 12.26 3.65 -17.23
N CYS A 29 12.70 3.11 -16.10
CA CYS A 29 12.00 2.08 -15.38
C CYS A 29 10.65 2.67 -14.98
N ASN A 30 9.60 2.32 -15.69
CA ASN A 30 8.23 2.66 -15.31
C ASN A 30 7.84 1.65 -14.21
N THR A 31 8.29 1.89 -12.98
CA THR A 31 7.74 1.20 -11.82
C THR A 31 6.30 1.71 -11.71
N LYS A 32 5.37 0.93 -12.20
CA LYS A 32 3.98 1.05 -11.82
C LYS A 32 3.98 0.86 -10.30
N ASP A 33 3.75 1.94 -9.55
CA ASP A 33 3.50 1.84 -8.13
C ASP A 33 2.16 1.10 -7.99
N ASP A 34 2.23 -0.23 -7.91
CA ASP A 34 1.08 -1.09 -7.71
C ASP A 34 0.76 -1.09 -6.21
N TYR A 35 0.38 0.11 -5.71
CA TYR A 35 -0.11 0.29 -4.36
C TYR A 35 -1.63 0.21 -4.34
N ILE A 36 -2.20 0.04 -3.16
CA ILE A 36 -3.63 -0.07 -2.90
C ILE A 36 -4.38 1.11 -3.55
N GLN A 37 -5.36 0.81 -4.37
CA GLN A 37 -6.10 1.79 -5.17
C GLN A 37 -6.75 2.87 -4.29
N GLU A 38 -6.75 4.13 -4.79
CA GLU A 38 -7.52 5.21 -4.19
C GLU A 38 -9.00 5.08 -4.59
N ILE A 39 -9.86 4.79 -3.61
CA ILE A 39 -11.31 4.82 -3.77
C ILE A 39 -11.91 5.74 -2.71
N TYR A 40 -13.05 6.33 -3.02
CA TYR A 40 -13.75 7.21 -2.09
C TYR A 40 -14.34 6.41 -0.92
N VAL A 41 -14.00 6.82 0.31
CA VAL A 41 -14.54 6.27 1.56
C VAL A 41 -15.17 7.39 2.38
N ASN A 42 -16.41 7.17 2.82
CA ASN A 42 -17.17 8.07 3.69
C ASN A 42 -18.19 7.23 4.46
N ILE A 43 -17.81 6.73 5.63
CA ILE A 43 -18.56 5.76 6.41
C ILE A 43 -18.78 6.31 7.82
N ASN A 44 -19.99 6.17 8.35
CA ASN A 44 -20.32 6.47 9.73
C ASN A 44 -20.77 5.19 10.44
N ILE A 45 -20.18 4.92 11.59
CA ILE A 45 -20.54 3.78 12.45
C ILE A 45 -20.79 4.26 13.88
N ASP A 46 -21.69 3.59 14.58
CA ASP A 46 -21.89 3.81 16.01
C ASP A 46 -21.27 2.66 16.80
N LEU A 47 -20.20 2.95 17.51
CA LEU A 47 -19.42 1.97 18.30
C LEU A 47 -20.22 1.34 19.45
N ASN A 48 -21.40 1.86 19.80
CA ASN A 48 -22.30 1.27 20.81
C ASN A 48 -23.15 0.11 20.25
N LEU A 49 -23.17 -0.10 18.95
CA LEU A 49 -23.91 -1.21 18.37
C LEU A 49 -23.23 -2.56 18.70
N PRO A 50 -24.02 -3.61 18.92
CA PRO A 50 -23.49 -4.93 19.32
C PRO A 50 -22.44 -5.51 18.37
N GLU A 51 -22.54 -5.20 17.07
CA GLU A 51 -21.60 -5.65 16.03
C GLU A 51 -20.19 -5.08 16.20
N PHE A 52 -20.03 -3.97 16.94
CA PHE A 52 -18.75 -3.34 17.24
C PHE A 52 -18.26 -3.62 18.67
N SER A 53 -18.87 -4.57 19.39
CA SER A 53 -18.53 -4.90 20.78
C SER A 53 -17.06 -5.29 20.96
N ASP A 54 -16.45 -5.92 20.00
CA ASP A 54 -15.04 -6.31 20.05
C ASP A 54 -14.10 -5.09 20.13
N LEU A 55 -14.53 -3.95 19.57
CA LEU A 55 -13.78 -2.69 19.66
C LEU A 55 -13.87 -2.02 21.04
N GLN A 56 -14.61 -2.57 22.00
CA GLN A 56 -14.60 -2.10 23.39
C GLN A 56 -13.33 -2.56 24.15
N VAL A 57 -12.59 -3.52 23.59
CA VAL A 57 -11.36 -4.06 24.17
C VAL A 57 -10.15 -3.61 23.37
N SER A 58 -9.22 -2.92 24.04
CA SER A 58 -7.94 -2.52 23.39
C SER A 58 -7.16 -3.73 22.92
N GLY A 59 -6.59 -3.63 21.74
CA GLY A 59 -5.86 -4.71 21.06
C GLY A 59 -6.72 -5.50 20.09
N ASN A 60 -8.05 -5.38 20.17
CA ASN A 60 -8.96 -6.04 19.25
C ASN A 60 -9.14 -5.27 17.94
N SER A 61 -9.63 -5.97 16.95
CA SER A 61 -9.94 -5.44 15.63
C SER A 61 -11.16 -6.12 15.02
N ILE A 62 -11.79 -5.42 14.10
CA ILE A 62 -12.91 -5.94 13.30
C ILE A 62 -12.70 -5.62 11.83
N PHE A 63 -13.40 -6.37 10.98
CA PHE A 63 -13.57 -6.05 9.57
C PHE A 63 -14.94 -5.44 9.33
N ILE A 64 -15.00 -4.40 8.50
CA ILE A 64 -16.25 -3.82 8.00
C ILE A 64 -16.19 -3.70 6.48
N GLU A 65 -17.35 -3.51 5.85
CA GLU A 65 -17.43 -3.24 4.42
C GLU A 65 -16.93 -1.84 4.07
N GLY A 66 -16.37 -1.68 2.88
CA GLY A 66 -15.82 -0.44 2.36
C GLY A 66 -14.35 -0.60 1.93
N GLY A 67 -13.71 0.49 1.53
CA GLY A 67 -12.34 0.38 1.00
C GLY A 67 -12.28 -0.44 -0.28
N VAL A 68 -11.10 -0.96 -0.61
CA VAL A 68 -10.90 -1.82 -1.79
C VAL A 68 -11.36 -3.26 -1.50
N GLU A 69 -10.91 -3.85 -0.39
CA GLU A 69 -11.24 -5.23 0.00
C GLU A 69 -11.87 -5.32 1.40
N GLY A 70 -12.44 -4.22 1.88
CA GLY A 70 -12.95 -4.04 3.23
C GLY A 70 -12.07 -3.08 4.03
N ILE A 71 -12.48 -2.80 5.27
CA ILE A 71 -11.77 -1.91 6.19
C ILE A 71 -11.49 -2.66 7.48
N ILE A 72 -10.29 -2.50 8.00
CA ILE A 72 -9.86 -2.96 9.33
C ILE A 72 -9.99 -1.78 10.28
N ILE A 73 -10.69 -1.97 11.39
CA ILE A 73 -10.65 -1.05 12.53
C ILE A 73 -9.94 -1.76 13.67
N TYR A 74 -8.84 -1.20 14.13
CA TYR A 74 -8.07 -1.68 15.27
C TYR A 74 -8.21 -0.69 16.43
N HIS A 75 -8.53 -1.18 17.62
CA HIS A 75 -8.58 -0.38 18.84
C HIS A 75 -7.23 -0.47 19.57
N GLY A 76 -6.48 0.62 19.58
CA GLY A 76 -5.23 0.76 20.33
C GLY A 76 -5.47 0.98 21.82
N VAL A 77 -4.62 1.76 22.47
CA VAL A 77 -4.75 2.06 23.91
C VAL A 77 -5.59 3.33 24.11
N GLY A 78 -6.56 3.29 25.01
CA GLY A 78 -7.45 4.42 25.28
C GLY A 78 -8.43 4.67 24.13
N ASN A 79 -8.47 5.88 23.60
CA ASN A 79 -9.29 6.24 22.45
C ASN A 79 -8.50 6.27 21.14
N ASP A 80 -7.39 5.55 21.05
CA ASP A 80 -6.61 5.45 19.84
C ASP A 80 -7.16 4.35 18.94
N TYR A 81 -7.71 4.74 17.81
CA TYR A 81 -8.14 3.82 16.76
C TYR A 81 -7.21 3.93 15.56
N LYS A 82 -7.04 2.83 14.88
CA LYS A 82 -6.32 2.76 13.59
C LYS A 82 -7.26 2.16 12.56
N VAL A 83 -7.32 2.78 11.40
CA VAL A 83 -8.23 2.35 10.33
C VAL A 83 -7.43 2.15 9.05
N TYR A 84 -7.53 0.96 8.46
CA TYR A 84 -6.76 0.57 7.29
C TYR A 84 -7.66 -0.09 6.24
N ASP A 85 -7.22 -0.01 4.98
CA ASP A 85 -7.80 -0.88 3.95
C ASP A 85 -7.38 -2.33 4.21
N ARG A 86 -8.30 -3.24 4.00
CA ARG A 86 -8.06 -4.68 4.12
C ARG A 86 -7.29 -5.25 2.93
N ASN A 87 -7.14 -4.49 1.84
CA ASN A 87 -6.34 -4.90 0.69
C ASN A 87 -4.86 -4.98 1.09
N CYS A 88 -4.20 -6.07 0.69
CA CYS A 88 -2.78 -6.27 0.94
C CYS A 88 -1.94 -5.36 0.05
N SER A 89 -0.90 -4.73 0.61
CA SER A 89 0.00 -3.85 -0.16
C SER A 89 0.99 -4.58 -1.07
N TYR A 90 1.02 -5.93 -1.02
CA TYR A 90 1.76 -6.75 -1.97
C TYR A 90 0.83 -7.27 -3.06
N GLU A 91 1.13 -6.92 -4.32
CA GLU A 91 0.32 -7.28 -5.49
C GLU A 91 -1.19 -7.02 -5.28
N PRO A 92 -1.59 -5.77 -4.96
CA PRO A 92 -2.94 -5.44 -4.50
C PRO A 92 -4.05 -5.71 -5.53
N SER A 93 -3.69 -5.89 -6.79
CA SER A 93 -4.62 -6.20 -7.89
C SER A 93 -5.01 -7.68 -7.97
N LEU A 94 -4.38 -8.57 -7.18
CA LEU A 94 -4.77 -9.98 -7.14
C LEU A 94 -6.05 -10.16 -6.32
N SER A 95 -6.96 -11.00 -6.79
CA SER A 95 -8.25 -11.27 -6.15
C SER A 95 -8.17 -11.88 -4.74
N CYS A 96 -7.03 -12.43 -4.37
CA CYS A 96 -6.77 -12.95 -3.03
C CYS A 96 -5.96 -11.99 -2.15
N SER A 97 -5.57 -10.81 -2.68
CA SER A 97 -4.68 -9.86 -2.01
C SER A 97 -5.42 -9.07 -0.92
N GLN A 98 -5.87 -9.76 0.10
CA GLN A 98 -6.55 -9.17 1.25
C GLN A 98 -5.99 -9.72 2.56
N ILE A 99 -6.19 -8.97 3.63
CA ILE A 99 -5.96 -9.46 4.98
C ILE A 99 -7.09 -10.43 5.32
N ASP A 100 -6.77 -11.68 5.60
CA ASP A 100 -7.75 -12.72 5.91
C ASP A 100 -7.90 -12.97 7.41
N SER A 101 -6.86 -12.72 8.19
CA SER A 101 -6.85 -12.94 9.62
C SER A 101 -6.05 -11.90 10.38
N ILE A 102 -6.43 -11.69 11.64
CA ILE A 102 -5.71 -10.83 12.59
C ILE A 102 -5.56 -11.60 13.89
N ASP A 103 -4.32 -11.70 14.37
CA ASP A 103 -4.03 -12.29 15.68
C ASP A 103 -3.08 -11.38 16.47
N ALA A 104 -3.44 -11.09 17.73
CA ALA A 104 -2.67 -10.24 18.64
C ALA A 104 -2.23 -8.88 18.01
N GLY A 105 -3.08 -8.28 17.17
CA GLY A 105 -2.79 -7.01 16.50
C GLY A 105 -1.85 -7.13 15.30
N ILE A 106 -1.57 -8.34 14.83
CA ILE A 106 -0.84 -8.63 13.60
C ILE A 106 -1.82 -9.08 12.52
N ALA A 107 -1.85 -8.38 11.41
CA ALA A 107 -2.68 -8.69 10.25
C ALA A 107 -1.89 -9.54 9.24
N TYR A 108 -2.50 -10.62 8.74
CA TYR A 108 -1.89 -11.58 7.83
C TYR A 108 -2.56 -11.55 6.47
N CYS A 109 -1.76 -11.55 5.41
CA CYS A 109 -2.25 -11.58 4.03
C CYS A 109 -2.63 -13.00 3.61
N GLY A 110 -3.81 -13.18 2.99
CA GLY A 110 -4.30 -14.48 2.54
C GLY A 110 -3.59 -15.04 1.31
N CYS A 111 -2.95 -14.18 0.52
CA CYS A 111 -2.28 -14.53 -0.73
C CYS A 111 -0.78 -14.78 -0.59
N CYS A 112 -0.16 -14.23 0.45
CA CYS A 112 1.30 -14.23 0.60
C CYS A 112 1.68 -14.33 2.09
N THR A 113 2.98 -14.35 2.36
CA THR A 113 3.48 -14.41 3.74
C THR A 113 3.59 -13.06 4.43
N SER A 114 3.11 -11.97 3.80
CA SER A 114 3.19 -10.64 4.41
C SER A 114 2.36 -10.54 5.67
N ALA A 115 2.94 -9.88 6.67
CA ALA A 115 2.29 -9.57 7.93
C ALA A 115 2.52 -8.11 8.31
N PHE A 116 1.56 -7.51 9.01
CA PHE A 116 1.53 -6.09 9.31
C PHE A 116 1.18 -5.84 10.77
N LEU A 117 1.93 -4.95 11.44
CA LEU A 117 1.67 -4.58 12.83
C LEU A 117 0.69 -3.41 12.90
N LEU A 118 -0.57 -3.68 13.27
CA LEU A 118 -1.64 -2.68 13.26
C LEU A 118 -1.40 -1.53 14.24
N SER A 119 -0.80 -1.79 15.40
CA SER A 119 -0.49 -0.76 16.39
C SER A 119 0.57 0.24 15.94
N ASN A 120 1.39 -0.12 14.94
CA ASN A 120 2.46 0.70 14.40
C ASN A 120 2.20 1.05 12.93
N ASP A 121 1.10 1.76 12.67
CA ASP A 121 0.68 2.23 11.34
C ASP A 121 0.70 1.14 10.25
N ALA A 122 0.29 -0.08 10.63
CA ALA A 122 0.30 -1.27 9.79
C ALA A 122 1.64 -1.49 9.06
N SER A 123 2.75 -1.17 9.74
CA SER A 123 4.09 -1.39 9.21
C SER A 123 4.34 -2.87 8.93
N VAL A 124 5.13 -3.14 7.90
CA VAL A 124 5.46 -4.50 7.48
C VAL A 124 6.31 -5.20 8.53
N LEU A 125 5.84 -6.35 9.01
CA LEU A 125 6.58 -7.25 9.88
C LEU A 125 7.25 -8.39 9.11
N ASN A 126 6.60 -8.87 8.06
CA ASN A 126 7.11 -9.95 7.23
C ASN A 126 6.90 -9.68 5.75
N SER A 127 7.92 -10.04 4.95
CA SER A 127 7.90 -9.91 3.48
C SER A 127 6.87 -10.87 2.84
N PRO A 128 6.48 -10.66 1.55
CA PRO A 128 7.11 -9.83 0.53
C PRO A 128 6.66 -8.37 0.44
N ALA A 129 5.60 -7.93 1.16
CA ALA A 129 5.20 -6.52 1.15
C ALA A 129 6.37 -5.60 1.56
N LEU A 130 6.48 -4.45 0.92
CA LEU A 130 7.47 -3.42 1.20
C LEU A 130 6.84 -2.14 1.77
N LEU A 131 5.53 -1.96 1.58
CA LEU A 131 4.77 -0.80 2.02
C LEU A 131 3.75 -1.21 3.08
N PRO A 132 3.39 -0.32 4.02
CA PRO A 132 2.34 -0.58 5.00
C PRO A 132 0.97 -0.72 4.32
N LEU A 133 -0.05 -1.13 5.08
CA LEU A 133 -1.43 -1.06 4.60
C LEU A 133 -1.85 0.42 4.42
N LYS A 134 -2.77 0.66 3.51
CA LYS A 134 -3.36 1.98 3.29
C LYS A 134 -4.16 2.41 4.51
N LYS A 135 -3.88 3.60 5.03
CA LYS A 135 -4.52 4.18 6.21
C LYS A 135 -5.66 5.10 5.79
N TYR A 136 -6.75 5.05 6.54
CA TYR A 136 -7.87 5.99 6.47
C TYR A 136 -7.85 6.99 7.63
N TYR A 137 -8.40 8.16 7.41
CA TYR A 137 -8.67 9.13 8.47
C TYR A 137 -9.93 8.74 9.22
N TRP A 138 -9.98 9.09 10.49
CA TRP A 138 -11.17 8.91 11.29
C TRP A 138 -11.34 10.07 12.29
N THR A 139 -12.58 10.31 12.68
CA THR A 139 -12.93 11.21 13.77
C THR A 139 -13.97 10.53 14.65
N LEU A 140 -13.94 10.81 15.95
CA LEU A 140 -14.87 10.23 16.92
C LEU A 140 -15.62 11.36 17.63
N ASN A 141 -16.96 11.30 17.62
CA ASN A 141 -17.83 12.21 18.35
C ASN A 141 -18.81 11.40 19.21
N GLY A 142 -18.51 11.30 20.51
CA GLY A 142 -19.18 10.33 21.38
C GLY A 142 -18.86 8.91 20.93
N SER A 143 -19.91 8.16 20.55
CA SER A 143 -19.78 6.82 19.99
C SER A 143 -19.76 6.78 18.44
N LEU A 144 -20.05 7.91 17.79
CA LEU A 144 -20.11 7.98 16.34
C LEU A 144 -18.70 8.17 15.76
N MET A 145 -18.22 7.17 15.07
CA MET A 145 -16.95 7.21 14.30
C MET A 145 -17.27 7.50 12.84
N HIS A 146 -16.61 8.52 12.32
CA HIS A 146 -16.61 8.86 10.89
C HIS A 146 -15.27 8.48 10.27
N ILE A 147 -15.28 7.70 9.19
CA ILE A 147 -14.11 7.21 8.47
C ILE A 147 -14.12 7.79 7.06
N SER A 148 -12.98 8.35 6.64
CA SER A 148 -12.82 8.96 5.32
C SER A 148 -11.38 8.85 4.79
N ASN A 149 -11.20 9.13 3.50
CA ASN A 149 -9.88 9.31 2.88
C ASN A 149 -9.68 10.75 2.42
#